data_4c101b920a921ca80e80438216f575a4
#
_entry.id   4c101b920a921ca80e80438216f575a4
#
_cell.length_a   1.000
_cell.length_b   1.000
_cell.length_c   1.000
_cell.angle_alpha   90.00
_cell.angle_beta   90.00
_cell.angle_gamma   90.00
#
_symmetry.space_group_name_H-M   'P 1'
#
loop_
_entity.id
_entity.type
_entity.pdbx_description
1 polymer ?
#
loop_
_entity_poly.entity_id
_entity_poly.type
_entity_poly.pdbx_seq_one_letter_code
_entity_poly.pdbx_strand_id
1 'polypeptide(L)'
;DRSVSRGLGDVYKRQVLQQSTVSIGMMIVQAVVNPFGTQALAGYAATMRVENVFSLIFVSIGNAVSPYVSQNLGANKTQRIKKGYHAALVLDVCFAAFAFLIIETLHTQISSLFLGKDGTALAYQVSGDYMRWLGYFFLFMGIKMATDGVLRGLGIMRPFLIANMVNPV
;
A
#
# COMPACT_ATOMS: atom_id res chain seq x y z
N ASP A 1 26.98 -11.80 22.13
CA ASP A 1 25.49 -11.70 22.23
C ASP A 1 24.95 -10.26 22.45
N ARG A 2 25.75 -9.35 23.04
CA ARG A 2 25.32 -7.95 23.20
C ARG A 2 25.23 -7.18 21.88
N SER A 3 25.98 -7.54 20.85
CA SER A 3 25.93 -6.90 19.52
C SER A 3 24.67 -7.28 18.74
N VAL A 4 24.24 -8.54 18.85
CA VAL A 4 23.02 -9.03 18.22
C VAL A 4 21.77 -8.43 18.88
N SER A 5 21.76 -8.31 20.20
CA SER A 5 20.65 -7.70 20.94
C SER A 5 20.51 -6.19 20.67
N ARG A 6 21.62 -5.47 20.46
CA ARG A 6 21.59 -4.05 20.04
C ARG A 6 21.08 -3.90 18.62
N GLY A 7 21.51 -4.75 17.69
CA GLY A 7 21.03 -4.72 16.29
C GLY A 7 19.53 -5.01 16.20
N LEU A 8 19.01 -5.98 16.93
CA LEU A 8 17.57 -6.28 17.03
C LEU A 8 16.79 -5.11 17.64
N GLY A 9 17.34 -4.50 18.71
CA GLY A 9 16.73 -3.34 19.36
C GLY A 9 16.61 -2.13 18.43
N ASP A 10 17.63 -1.89 17.60
CA ASP A 10 17.60 -0.77 16.65
C ASP A 10 16.64 -1.01 15.48
N VAL A 11 16.52 -2.23 14.99
CA VAL A 11 15.52 -2.60 13.97
C VAL A 11 14.11 -2.43 14.54
N TYR A 12 13.88 -2.89 15.76
CA TYR A 12 12.57 -2.77 16.43
C TYR A 12 12.18 -1.31 16.66
N LYS A 13 13.10 -0.47 17.15
CA LYS A 13 12.87 0.97 17.33
C LYS A 13 12.48 1.66 16.02
N ARG A 14 13.17 1.35 14.92
CA ARG A 14 12.86 1.91 13.60
C ARG A 14 11.48 1.49 13.11
N GLN A 15 11.11 0.23 13.31
CA GLN A 15 9.80 -0.28 12.94
C GLN A 15 8.68 0.37 13.77
N VAL A 16 8.89 0.56 15.07
CA VAL A 16 7.94 1.26 15.95
C VAL A 16 7.78 2.71 15.52
N LEU A 17 8.87 3.42 15.23
CA LEU A 17 8.80 4.80 14.74
C LEU A 17 8.03 4.91 13.42
N GLN A 18 8.30 4.01 12.46
CA GLN A 18 7.58 3.96 11.19
C GLN A 18 6.08 3.73 11.42
N GLN A 19 5.72 2.74 12.23
CA GLN A 19 4.32 2.42 12.51
C GLN A 19 3.61 3.56 13.25
N SER A 20 4.30 4.24 14.16
CA SER A 20 3.77 5.42 14.86
C SER A 20 3.50 6.58 13.88
N THR A 21 4.39 6.81 12.93
CA THR A 21 4.22 7.86 11.91
C THR A 21 3.00 7.57 11.04
N VAL A 22 2.83 6.31 10.60
CA VAL A 22 1.65 5.87 9.85
C VAL A 22 0.37 6.08 10.66
N SER A 23 0.37 5.68 11.93
CA SER A 23 -0.80 5.84 12.80
C SER A 23 -1.17 7.32 13.01
N ILE A 24 -0.18 8.19 13.19
CA ILE A 24 -0.41 9.64 13.31
C ILE A 24 -0.99 10.20 12.00
N GLY A 25 -0.45 9.78 10.84
CA GLY A 25 -0.98 10.17 9.54
C GLY A 25 -2.45 9.76 9.37
N MET A 26 -2.80 8.53 9.72
CA MET A 26 -4.20 8.07 9.70
C MET A 26 -5.11 8.85 10.66
N MET A 27 -4.62 9.21 11.86
CA MET A 27 -5.39 10.04 12.79
C MET A 27 -5.65 11.44 12.23
N ILE A 28 -4.68 12.04 11.55
CA ILE A 28 -4.84 13.35 10.90
C ILE A 28 -5.89 13.26 9.78
N VAL A 29 -5.80 12.26 8.91
CA VAL A 29 -6.78 12.03 7.85
C VAL A 29 -8.18 11.86 8.44
N GLN A 30 -8.32 11.08 9.51
CA GLN A 30 -9.60 10.86 10.18
C GLN A 30 -10.13 12.15 10.82
N ALA A 31 -9.28 12.98 11.40
CA ALA A 31 -9.66 14.29 11.93
C ALA A 31 -10.17 15.25 10.85
N VAL A 32 -9.61 15.15 9.62
CA VAL A 32 -10.07 15.94 8.47
C VAL A 32 -11.40 15.43 7.93
N VAL A 33 -11.63 14.09 7.94
CA VAL A 33 -12.87 13.49 7.42
C VAL A 33 -14.04 13.63 8.40
N ASN A 34 -13.80 13.59 9.71
CA ASN A 34 -14.85 13.66 10.74
C ASN A 34 -15.82 14.85 10.61
N PRO A 35 -15.39 16.08 10.30
CA PRO A 35 -16.28 17.23 10.15
C PRO A 35 -17.31 17.10 8.99
N PHE A 36 -17.06 16.22 8.02
CA PHE A 36 -18.00 15.98 6.89
C PHE A 36 -19.22 15.15 7.28
N GLY A 37 -19.29 14.69 8.53
CA GLY A 37 -20.42 13.98 9.08
C GLY A 37 -20.34 12.45 8.92
N THR A 38 -21.22 11.75 9.62
CA THR A 38 -21.22 10.28 9.73
C THR A 38 -21.43 9.57 8.39
N GLN A 39 -22.16 10.20 7.48
CA GLN A 39 -22.46 9.62 6.16
C GLN A 39 -21.23 9.64 5.23
N ALA A 40 -20.50 10.75 5.22
CA ALA A 40 -19.26 10.84 4.48
C ALA A 40 -18.20 9.87 5.05
N LEU A 41 -18.15 9.75 6.38
CA LEU A 41 -17.27 8.80 7.07
C LEU A 41 -17.61 7.35 6.73
N ALA A 42 -18.89 7.01 6.59
CA ALA A 42 -19.32 5.67 6.15
C ALA A 42 -18.86 5.35 4.73
N GLY A 43 -18.99 6.28 3.78
CA GLY A 43 -18.48 6.14 2.41
C GLY A 43 -16.95 5.99 2.36
N TYR A 44 -16.25 6.81 3.12
CA TYR A 44 -14.80 6.73 3.28
C TYR A 44 -14.36 5.35 3.83
N ALA A 45 -14.99 4.91 4.92
CA ALA A 45 -14.67 3.62 5.56
C ALA A 45 -14.94 2.42 4.63
N ALA A 46 -16.00 2.48 3.82
CA ALA A 46 -16.30 1.46 2.82
C ALA A 46 -15.16 1.37 1.78
N THR A 47 -14.70 2.51 1.27
CA THR A 47 -13.62 2.55 0.28
C THR A 47 -12.28 2.09 0.86
N MET A 48 -11.96 2.45 2.11
CA MET A 48 -10.76 1.96 2.77
C MET A 48 -10.71 0.43 2.88
N ARG A 49 -11.85 -0.23 3.06
CA ARG A 49 -11.89 -1.70 3.06
C ARG A 49 -11.55 -2.28 1.68
N VAL A 50 -12.03 -1.65 0.62
CA VAL A 50 -11.70 -2.03 -0.76
C VAL A 50 -10.21 -1.80 -1.03
N GLU A 51 -9.68 -0.64 -0.65
CA GLU A 51 -8.27 -0.31 -0.76
C GLU A 51 -7.39 -1.36 -0.06
N ASN A 52 -7.73 -1.75 1.17
CA ASN A 52 -7.00 -2.76 1.91
C ASN A 52 -6.94 -4.12 1.18
N VAL A 53 -8.03 -4.54 0.53
CA VAL A 53 -8.05 -5.78 -0.25
C VAL A 53 -7.12 -5.73 -1.44
N PHE A 54 -7.15 -4.64 -2.22
CA PHE A 54 -6.27 -4.48 -3.37
C PHE A 54 -4.81 -4.26 -2.96
N SER A 55 -4.55 -3.50 -1.90
CA SER A 55 -3.20 -3.23 -1.42
C SER A 55 -2.48 -4.49 -0.93
N LEU A 56 -3.19 -5.47 -0.38
CA LEU A 56 -2.60 -6.76 0.01
C LEU A 56 -1.88 -7.46 -1.15
N ILE A 57 -2.37 -7.33 -2.38
CA ILE A 57 -1.75 -7.95 -3.55
C ILE A 57 -0.44 -7.23 -3.89
N PHE A 58 -0.44 -5.89 -3.93
CA PHE A 58 0.79 -5.11 -4.15
C PHE A 58 1.85 -5.38 -3.07
N VAL A 59 1.44 -5.43 -1.81
CA VAL A 59 2.31 -5.78 -0.68
C VAL A 59 2.88 -7.18 -0.84
N SER A 60 2.08 -8.14 -1.30
CA SER A 60 2.51 -9.53 -1.53
C SER A 60 3.56 -9.62 -2.63
N ILE A 61 3.40 -8.88 -3.74
CA ILE A 61 4.39 -8.79 -4.81
C ILE A 61 5.70 -8.21 -4.27
N GLY A 62 5.65 -7.08 -3.55
CA GLY A 62 6.83 -6.48 -2.91
C GLY A 62 7.53 -7.42 -1.92
N ASN A 63 6.76 -8.19 -1.15
CA ASN A 63 7.29 -9.18 -0.22
C ASN A 63 7.95 -10.36 -0.94
N ALA A 64 7.45 -10.77 -2.10
CA ALA A 64 8.06 -11.81 -2.93
C ALA A 64 9.36 -11.33 -3.60
N VAL A 65 9.42 -10.08 -3.99
CA VAL A 65 10.61 -9.46 -4.62
C VAL A 65 11.79 -9.42 -3.66
N SER A 66 11.57 -9.12 -2.39
CA SER A 66 12.64 -8.94 -1.39
C SER A 66 13.55 -10.17 -1.24
N PRO A 67 13.06 -11.39 -0.95
CA PRO A 67 13.90 -12.59 -0.87
C PRO A 67 14.53 -12.97 -2.22
N TYR A 68 13.81 -12.76 -3.33
CA TYR A 68 14.36 -12.98 -4.65
C TYR A 68 15.61 -12.13 -4.91
N VAL A 69 15.54 -10.85 -4.58
CA VAL A 69 16.67 -9.90 -4.74
C VAL A 69 17.82 -10.29 -3.84
N SER A 70 17.60 -10.59 -2.56
CA SER A 70 18.66 -10.94 -1.60
C SER A 70 19.38 -12.23 -1.99
N GLN A 71 18.66 -13.25 -2.45
CA GLN A 71 19.26 -14.50 -2.94
C GLN A 71 20.13 -14.29 -4.19
N ASN A 72 19.65 -13.50 -5.16
CA ASN A 72 20.40 -13.21 -6.37
C ASN A 72 21.59 -12.28 -6.12
N LEU A 73 21.50 -11.39 -5.13
CA LEU A 73 22.61 -10.55 -4.68
C LEU A 73 23.71 -11.43 -4.05
N GLY A 74 23.37 -12.32 -3.14
CA GLY A 74 24.33 -13.26 -2.55
C GLY A 74 24.98 -14.20 -3.56
N ALA A 75 24.30 -14.51 -4.65
CA ALA A 75 24.83 -15.30 -5.77
C ALA A 75 25.60 -14.47 -6.82
N ASN A 76 25.80 -13.16 -6.62
CA ASN A 76 26.40 -12.21 -7.57
C ASN A 76 25.71 -12.15 -8.95
N LYS A 77 24.41 -12.44 -9.01
CA LYS A 77 23.60 -12.47 -10.24
C LYS A 77 22.79 -11.19 -10.44
N THR A 78 23.46 -10.04 -10.53
CA THR A 78 22.84 -8.72 -10.63
C THR A 78 21.87 -8.57 -11.82
N GLN A 79 22.15 -9.23 -12.93
CA GLN A 79 21.26 -9.24 -14.10
C GLN A 79 19.89 -9.88 -13.79
N ARG A 80 19.85 -10.88 -12.91
CA ARG A 80 18.58 -11.49 -12.48
C ARG A 80 17.78 -10.54 -11.59
N ILE A 81 18.45 -9.74 -10.75
CA ILE A 81 17.79 -8.72 -9.93
C ILE A 81 17.05 -7.72 -10.82
N LYS A 82 17.71 -7.21 -11.88
CA LYS A 82 17.07 -6.31 -12.85
C LYS A 82 15.86 -6.95 -13.52
N LYS A 83 16.00 -8.18 -14.01
CA LYS A 83 14.90 -8.92 -14.66
C LYS A 83 13.73 -9.16 -13.69
N GLY A 84 14.01 -9.53 -12.44
CA GLY A 84 13.00 -9.72 -11.41
C GLY A 84 12.26 -8.44 -11.06
N TYR A 85 12.96 -7.33 -10.97
CA TYR A 85 12.34 -6.02 -10.75
C TYR A 85 11.41 -5.62 -11.91
N HIS A 86 11.88 -5.76 -13.16
CA HIS A 86 11.03 -5.51 -14.32
C HIS A 86 9.80 -6.42 -14.35
N ALA A 87 9.95 -7.70 -14.03
CA ALA A 87 8.82 -8.63 -13.96
C ALA A 87 7.81 -8.21 -12.88
N ALA A 88 8.28 -7.78 -11.71
CA ALA A 88 7.42 -7.28 -10.65
C ALA A 88 6.68 -6.01 -11.08
N LEU A 89 7.36 -5.05 -11.73
CA LEU A 89 6.72 -3.84 -12.25
C LEU A 89 5.63 -4.16 -13.28
N VAL A 90 5.89 -5.11 -14.19
CA VAL A 90 4.89 -5.53 -15.18
C VAL A 90 3.68 -6.15 -14.49
N LEU A 91 3.90 -7.03 -13.50
CA LEU A 91 2.81 -7.62 -12.72
C LEU A 91 1.99 -6.56 -11.97
N ASP A 92 2.66 -5.59 -11.33
CA ASP A 92 2.01 -4.51 -10.61
C ASP A 92 1.19 -3.62 -11.56
N VAL A 93 1.73 -3.28 -12.74
CA VAL A 93 1.02 -2.48 -13.75
C VAL A 93 -0.19 -3.24 -14.29
N CYS A 94 -0.03 -4.52 -14.62
CA CYS A 94 -1.16 -5.35 -15.07
C CYS A 94 -2.25 -5.46 -14.00
N PHE A 95 -1.84 -5.66 -12.73
CA PHE A 95 -2.80 -5.73 -11.64
C PHE A 95 -3.46 -4.38 -11.35
N ALA A 96 -2.71 -3.26 -11.40
CA ALA A 96 -3.27 -1.93 -11.26
C ALA A 96 -4.29 -1.60 -12.36
N ALA A 97 -4.00 -1.96 -13.61
CA ALA A 97 -4.94 -1.80 -14.72
C ALA A 97 -6.21 -2.66 -14.54
N PHE A 98 -6.06 -3.89 -14.07
CA PHE A 98 -7.17 -4.78 -13.76
C PHE A 98 -8.03 -4.23 -12.61
N ALA A 99 -7.40 -3.78 -11.52
CA ALA A 99 -8.08 -3.15 -10.39
C ALA A 99 -8.82 -1.88 -10.81
N PHE A 100 -8.19 -1.04 -11.63
CA PHE A 100 -8.81 0.15 -12.19
C PHE A 100 -10.07 -0.17 -13.01
N LEU A 101 -10.02 -1.17 -13.90
CA LEU A 101 -11.17 -1.60 -14.68
C LEU A 101 -12.30 -2.14 -13.80
N ILE A 102 -11.99 -2.92 -12.78
CA ILE A 102 -12.99 -3.40 -11.81
C ILE A 102 -13.66 -2.23 -11.10
N ILE A 103 -12.88 -1.30 -10.59
CA ILE A 103 -13.40 -0.15 -9.86
C ILE A 103 -14.26 0.72 -10.79
N GLU A 104 -13.79 1.05 -11.99
CA GLU A 104 -14.54 1.90 -12.92
C GLU A 104 -15.89 1.28 -13.34
N THR A 105 -15.92 -0.06 -13.51
CA THR A 105 -17.13 -0.77 -13.94
C THR A 105 -18.07 -1.15 -12.79
N LEU A 106 -17.52 -1.45 -11.62
CA LEU A 106 -18.24 -2.08 -10.50
C LEU A 106 -18.26 -1.25 -9.21
N HIS A 107 -17.81 0.02 -9.23
CA HIS A 107 -17.73 0.85 -8.00
C HIS A 107 -19.08 0.94 -7.25
N THR A 108 -20.20 1.03 -7.97
CA THR A 108 -21.53 1.10 -7.35
C THR A 108 -21.89 -0.21 -6.66
N GLN A 109 -21.64 -1.34 -7.32
CA GLN A 109 -21.90 -2.68 -6.77
C GLN A 109 -20.98 -2.96 -5.57
N ILE A 110 -19.71 -2.60 -5.69
CA ILE A 110 -18.75 -2.73 -4.59
C ILE A 110 -19.18 -1.86 -3.40
N SER A 111 -19.53 -0.59 -3.63
CA SER A 111 -20.03 0.28 -2.56
C SER A 111 -21.28 -0.31 -1.89
N SER A 112 -22.19 -0.92 -2.65
CA SER A 112 -23.41 -1.52 -2.10
C SER A 112 -23.16 -2.73 -1.20
N LEU A 113 -22.08 -3.46 -1.41
CA LEU A 113 -21.68 -4.58 -0.54
C LEU A 113 -21.27 -4.11 0.87
N PHE A 114 -20.69 -2.91 0.97
CA PHE A 114 -20.19 -2.38 2.24
C PHE A 114 -21.17 -1.41 2.91
N LEU A 115 -21.91 -0.61 2.15
CA LEU A 115 -22.88 0.36 2.67
C LEU A 115 -24.25 -0.24 2.88
N GLY A 116 -24.56 -1.36 2.20
CA GLY A 116 -25.87 -2.01 2.32
C GLY A 116 -27.03 -1.13 1.87
N LYS A 117 -28.25 -1.55 2.19
CA LYS A 117 -29.50 -0.83 1.83
C LYS A 117 -29.69 0.47 2.63
N ASP A 118 -29.00 0.60 3.76
CA ASP A 118 -29.11 1.76 4.66
C ASP A 118 -28.12 2.89 4.30
N GLY A 119 -27.31 2.69 3.25
CA GLY A 119 -26.39 3.69 2.73
C GLY A 119 -27.13 4.90 2.15
N THR A 120 -26.77 6.10 2.59
CA THR A 120 -27.33 7.33 2.03
C THR A 120 -26.71 7.67 0.67
N ALA A 121 -27.41 8.48 -0.14
CA ALA A 121 -26.91 8.96 -1.42
C ALA A 121 -25.51 9.62 -1.29
N LEU A 122 -25.29 10.39 -0.22
CA LEU A 122 -24.02 11.03 0.08
C LEU A 122 -22.91 10.00 0.35
N ALA A 123 -23.17 8.95 1.12
CA ALA A 123 -22.19 7.91 1.39
C ALA A 123 -21.79 7.16 0.11
N TYR A 124 -22.74 6.87 -0.77
CA TYR A 124 -22.47 6.27 -2.08
C TYR A 124 -21.65 7.19 -2.99
N GLN A 125 -21.99 8.49 -3.01
CA GLN A 125 -21.24 9.47 -3.81
C GLN A 125 -19.79 9.57 -3.33
N VAL A 126 -19.56 9.76 -2.02
CA VAL A 126 -18.23 9.85 -1.45
C VAL A 126 -17.41 8.58 -1.71
N SER A 127 -18.04 7.41 -1.54
CA SER A 127 -17.38 6.13 -1.81
C SER A 127 -17.00 6.00 -3.29
N GLY A 128 -17.89 6.35 -4.22
CA GLY A 128 -17.66 6.27 -5.66
C GLY A 128 -16.55 7.22 -6.12
N ASP A 129 -16.59 8.48 -5.67
CA ASP A 129 -15.59 9.49 -6.02
C ASP A 129 -14.20 9.09 -5.48
N TYR A 130 -14.13 8.63 -4.23
CA TYR A 130 -12.89 8.16 -3.65
C TYR A 130 -12.33 6.93 -4.36
N MET A 131 -13.17 5.93 -4.68
CA MET A 131 -12.75 4.73 -5.41
C MET A 131 -12.14 5.05 -6.78
N ARG A 132 -12.72 6.02 -7.51
CA ARG A 132 -12.17 6.45 -8.81
C ARG A 132 -10.77 7.04 -8.65
N TRP A 133 -10.58 7.95 -7.70
CA TRP A 133 -9.25 8.48 -7.41
C TRP A 133 -8.27 7.40 -6.99
N LEU A 134 -8.70 6.46 -6.15
CA LEU A 134 -7.90 5.33 -5.70
C LEU A 134 -7.41 4.47 -6.88
N GLY A 135 -8.26 4.24 -7.89
CA GLY A 135 -7.89 3.50 -9.09
C GLY A 135 -6.68 4.09 -9.82
N TYR A 136 -6.61 5.41 -9.93
CA TYR A 136 -5.43 6.09 -10.52
C TYR A 136 -4.18 5.93 -9.64
N PHE A 137 -4.34 5.97 -8.32
CA PHE A 137 -3.21 5.86 -7.40
C PHE A 137 -2.65 4.43 -7.29
N PHE A 138 -3.40 3.40 -7.65
CA PHE A 138 -2.91 2.02 -7.62
C PHE A 138 -1.69 1.78 -8.49
N LEU A 139 -1.54 2.48 -9.60
CA LEU A 139 -0.34 2.40 -10.44
C LEU A 139 0.91 2.87 -9.67
N PHE A 140 0.80 4.01 -8.99
CA PHE A 140 1.91 4.54 -8.18
C PHE A 140 2.20 3.65 -6.97
N MET A 141 1.16 3.10 -6.34
CA MET A 141 1.28 2.16 -5.23
C MET A 141 2.03 0.89 -5.64
N GLY A 142 1.72 0.30 -6.80
CA GLY A 142 2.40 -0.87 -7.32
C GLY A 142 3.89 -0.61 -7.54
N ILE A 143 4.24 0.49 -8.23
CA ILE A 143 5.64 0.89 -8.46
C ILE A 143 6.37 1.07 -7.13
N LYS A 144 5.74 1.72 -6.15
CA LYS A 144 6.30 1.90 -4.80
C LYS A 144 6.57 0.55 -4.14
N MET A 145 5.61 -0.36 -4.12
CA MET A 145 5.73 -1.65 -3.43
C MET A 145 6.79 -2.57 -4.06
N ALA A 146 6.89 -2.62 -5.40
CA ALA A 146 7.97 -3.33 -6.08
C ALA A 146 9.33 -2.74 -5.75
N THR A 147 9.46 -1.41 -5.74
CA THR A 147 10.71 -0.71 -5.42
C THR A 147 11.11 -0.93 -3.96
N ASP A 148 10.17 -0.84 -3.03
CA ASP A 148 10.38 -1.13 -1.62
C ASP A 148 10.86 -2.58 -1.40
N GLY A 149 10.31 -3.53 -2.16
CA GLY A 149 10.77 -4.92 -2.16
C GLY A 149 12.23 -5.07 -2.58
N VAL A 150 12.64 -4.36 -3.63
CA VAL A 150 14.05 -4.35 -4.10
C VAL A 150 14.97 -3.70 -3.06
N LEU A 151 14.61 -2.54 -2.52
CA LEU A 151 15.42 -1.84 -1.52
C LEU A 151 15.64 -2.69 -0.26
N ARG A 152 14.60 -3.37 0.21
CA ARG A 152 14.69 -4.32 1.32
C ARG A 152 15.61 -5.51 0.97
N GLY A 153 15.46 -6.06 -0.23
CA GLY A 153 16.27 -7.19 -0.69
C GLY A 153 17.75 -6.85 -0.88
N LEU A 154 18.07 -5.61 -1.24
CA LEU A 154 19.43 -5.08 -1.33
C LEU A 154 20.02 -4.70 0.04
N GLY A 155 19.23 -4.68 1.10
CA GLY A 155 19.65 -4.20 2.42
C GLY A 155 19.83 -2.68 2.51
N ILE A 156 19.33 -1.91 1.53
CA ILE A 156 19.48 -0.45 1.48
C ILE A 156 18.31 0.17 2.26
N MET A 157 18.46 0.23 3.59
CA MET A 157 17.36 0.61 4.49
C MET A 157 17.13 2.12 4.60
N ARG A 158 18.15 2.98 4.35
CA ARG A 158 17.99 4.44 4.49
C ARG A 158 16.98 5.05 3.51
N PRO A 159 17.10 4.86 2.17
CA PRO A 159 16.09 5.35 1.23
C PRO A 159 14.71 4.74 1.45
N PHE A 160 14.65 3.45 1.81
CA PHE A 160 13.40 2.77 2.15
C PHE A 160 12.68 3.45 3.32
N LEU A 161 13.39 3.75 4.41
CA LEU A 161 12.80 4.42 5.57
C LEU A 161 12.35 5.84 5.23
N ILE A 162 13.17 6.61 4.51
CA ILE A 162 12.84 7.98 4.11
C ILE A 162 11.57 7.99 3.26
N ALA A 163 11.50 7.13 2.24
CA ALA A 163 10.35 7.02 1.35
C ALA A 163 9.06 6.67 2.13
N ASN A 164 9.15 5.76 3.10
CA ASN A 164 8.01 5.35 3.92
C ASN A 164 7.66 6.34 5.05
N MET A 165 8.56 7.24 5.43
CA MET A 165 8.25 8.35 6.35
C MET A 165 7.54 9.52 5.64
N VAL A 166 7.87 9.76 4.37
CA VAL A 166 7.25 10.81 3.56
C VAL A 166 5.88 10.37 3.02
N ASN A 167 5.71 9.10 2.74
CA ASN A 167 4.46 8.54 2.23
C ASN A 167 4.07 7.31 3.08
N PRO A 168 3.36 7.49 4.18
CA PRO A 168 2.97 6.43 5.10
C PRO A 168 1.74 5.64 4.60
N VAL A 169 1.85 4.99 3.46
CA VAL A 169 0.83 4.05 2.95
C VAL A 169 1.31 2.63 3.12
#